data_c5930a9be3c6b36bba5724ffed830fe2
#
_entry.id   c5930a9be3c6b36bba5724ffed830fe2
#
_cell.length_a   1.000
_cell.length_b   1.000
_cell.length_c   1.000
_cell.angle_alpha   90.00
_cell.angle_beta   90.00
_cell.angle_gamma   90.00
#
_symmetry.space_group_name_H-M   'P 1'
#
loop_
_entity.id
_entity.type
_entity.pdbx_description
1 polymer ?
#
loop_
_entity_poly.entity_id
_entity_poly.type
_entity_poly.pdbx_seq_one_letter_code
_entity_poly.pdbx_strand_id
1 'polypeptide(L)'
;KSYQYGPLSFEYYLDGIKIITNCGFGCNISPKAELLSRLTSAQSTLTLNDTSVTKFERNKLFNRSFGNSIKDSFKIADLDFFDTEESVGTIASHNGYEKNFGCTYKREISIDKYSKNLIGIDKIIKKRDGKPINYSLRFHLYPGLTAVKTISGNSVLIQLSKNKSLI
;
A
#
# COMPACT_ATOMS: atom_id res chain seq x y z
N LYS A 1 20.07 -1.17 4.82
CA LYS A 1 18.97 -0.54 4.07
C LYS A 1 17.74 -1.41 4.25
N SER A 2 16.67 -0.87 4.84
CA SER A 2 15.39 -1.58 4.99
C SER A 2 14.59 -1.41 3.70
N TYR A 3 14.40 -2.50 2.95
CA TYR A 3 13.50 -2.50 1.82
C TYR A 3 12.14 -3.03 2.26
N GLN A 4 11.10 -2.21 2.15
CA GLN A 4 9.71 -2.59 2.36
C GLN A 4 9.07 -2.95 1.01
N TYR A 5 8.17 -3.93 0.99
CA TYR A 5 7.55 -4.45 -0.24
C TYR A 5 6.16 -3.88 -0.47
N GLY A 6 6.05 -2.56 -0.33
CA GLY A 6 4.80 -1.84 -0.53
C GLY A 6 4.86 -0.88 -1.72
N PRO A 7 5.06 -1.36 -2.97
CA PRO A 7 5.00 -0.44 -4.09
C PRO A 7 3.65 0.25 -4.15
N LEU A 8 3.69 1.56 -4.44
CA LEU A 8 2.53 2.44 -4.48
C LEU A 8 1.76 2.54 -3.15
N SER A 9 2.39 2.16 -2.03
CA SER A 9 1.86 2.51 -0.72
C SER A 9 2.04 4.01 -0.45
N PHE A 10 1.19 4.57 0.39
CA PHE A 10 1.23 5.99 0.74
C PHE A 10 0.94 6.21 2.21
N GLU A 11 1.23 7.41 2.66
CA GLU A 11 0.87 7.92 3.98
C GLU A 11 0.08 9.20 3.80
N TYR A 12 -0.93 9.42 4.65
CA TYR A 12 -1.80 10.56 4.54
C TYR A 12 -1.94 11.29 5.88
N TYR A 13 -1.81 12.60 5.82
CA TYR A 13 -1.97 13.51 6.93
C TYR A 13 -3.09 14.51 6.61
N LEU A 14 -3.93 14.81 7.60
CA LEU A 14 -4.94 15.85 7.53
C LEU A 14 -4.80 16.74 8.78
N ASP A 15 -4.58 18.03 8.59
CA ASP A 15 -4.40 19.01 9.66
C ASP A 15 -3.37 18.58 10.71
N GLY A 16 -2.24 18.04 10.27
CA GLY A 16 -1.17 17.57 11.15
C GLY A 16 -1.41 16.21 11.81
N ILE A 17 -2.58 15.61 11.63
CA ILE A 17 -2.91 14.27 12.15
C ILE A 17 -2.59 13.23 11.07
N LYS A 18 -1.74 12.26 11.39
CA LYS A 18 -1.49 11.11 10.52
C LYS A 18 -2.69 10.18 10.55
N ILE A 19 -3.26 9.87 9.40
CA ILE A 19 -4.45 9.03 9.25
C ILE A 19 -4.09 7.68 8.67
N ILE A 20 -3.54 7.68 7.46
CA ILE A 20 -3.09 6.46 6.78
C ILE A 20 -1.58 6.35 6.95
N THR A 21 -1.13 5.17 7.33
CA THR A 21 0.28 4.87 7.55
C THR A 21 0.67 3.56 6.87
N ASN A 22 1.96 3.27 6.88
CA ASN A 22 2.50 1.95 6.59
C ASN A 22 2.98 1.33 7.90
N CYS A 23 3.04 -0.01 7.96
CA CYS A 23 3.65 -0.69 9.08
C CYS A 23 5.14 -0.27 9.15
N GLY A 24 5.57 0.22 10.28
CA GLY A 24 6.97 0.57 10.51
C GLY A 24 7.90 -0.64 10.37
N PHE A 25 9.20 -0.40 10.44
CA PHE A 25 10.19 -1.47 10.33
C PHE A 25 10.37 -2.18 11.68
N GLY A 26 10.00 -3.46 11.74
CA GLY A 26 9.94 -4.25 12.98
C GLY A 26 11.27 -4.82 13.50
N CYS A 27 12.44 -4.34 13.01
CA CYS A 27 13.74 -4.90 13.36
C CYS A 27 14.07 -4.83 14.87
N ASN A 28 13.59 -3.81 15.57
CA ASN A 28 13.82 -3.63 17.00
C ASN A 28 12.86 -4.44 17.88
N ILE A 29 11.91 -5.16 17.27
CA ILE A 29 10.91 -5.95 18.00
C ILE A 29 11.33 -7.43 18.01
N SER A 30 11.47 -8.02 16.84
CA SER A 30 11.94 -9.41 16.67
C SER A 30 12.25 -9.69 15.19
N PRO A 31 13.05 -10.73 14.89
CA PRO A 31 13.28 -11.16 13.50
C PRO A 31 11.99 -11.49 12.73
N LYS A 32 10.98 -12.03 13.43
CA LYS A 32 9.67 -12.29 12.82
C LYS A 32 8.92 -11.00 12.50
N ALA A 33 8.94 -10.03 13.42
CA ALA A 33 8.32 -8.72 13.21
C ALA A 33 9.00 -7.96 12.07
N GLU A 34 10.33 -8.05 11.95
CA GLU A 34 11.08 -7.50 10.83
C GLU A 34 10.59 -8.06 9.49
N LEU A 35 10.47 -9.38 9.36
CA LEU A 35 9.99 -10.00 8.12
C LEU A 35 8.54 -9.61 7.81
N LEU A 36 7.64 -9.69 8.81
CA LEU A 36 6.22 -9.38 8.62
C LEU A 36 5.98 -7.92 8.25
N SER A 37 6.69 -6.99 8.87
CA SER A 37 6.57 -5.56 8.58
C SER A 37 7.03 -5.18 7.16
N ARG A 38 7.78 -6.04 6.51
CA ARG A 38 8.26 -5.84 5.13
C ARG A 38 7.31 -6.37 4.06
N LEU A 39 6.32 -7.18 4.41
CA LEU A 39 5.37 -7.75 3.44
C LEU A 39 4.48 -6.66 2.82
N THR A 40 4.02 -6.91 1.60
CA THR A 40 3.07 -6.00 0.92
C THR A 40 1.78 -5.80 1.73
N SER A 41 1.30 -6.83 2.41
CA SER A 41 0.11 -6.77 3.27
C SER A 41 0.29 -5.88 4.51
N ALA A 42 1.51 -5.56 4.89
CA ALA A 42 1.83 -4.63 5.98
C ALA A 42 1.88 -3.16 5.51
N GLN A 43 1.58 -2.90 4.26
CA GLN A 43 1.63 -1.57 3.65
C GLN A 43 0.24 -1.18 3.15
N SER A 44 -0.03 0.14 3.09
CA SER A 44 -1.29 0.71 2.59
C SER A 44 -1.33 0.67 1.06
N THR A 45 -1.50 -0.54 0.52
CA THR A 45 -1.51 -0.84 -0.91
C THR A 45 -2.34 -2.09 -1.22
N LEU A 46 -2.36 -2.47 -2.49
CA LEU A 46 -3.10 -3.62 -3.00
C LEU A 46 -2.27 -4.90 -2.91
N THR A 47 -2.91 -6.00 -2.51
CA THR A 47 -2.38 -7.36 -2.66
C THR A 47 -3.29 -8.21 -3.54
N LEU A 48 -2.71 -9.13 -4.32
CA LEU A 48 -3.44 -10.13 -5.11
C LEU A 48 -3.27 -11.52 -4.47
N ASN A 49 -4.39 -12.21 -4.23
CA ASN A 49 -4.42 -13.56 -3.63
C ASN A 49 -3.54 -13.66 -2.37
N ASP A 50 -3.58 -12.63 -1.52
CA ASP A 50 -2.77 -12.48 -0.30
C ASP A 50 -1.26 -12.70 -0.50
N THR A 51 -0.77 -12.40 -1.70
CA THR A 51 0.63 -12.58 -2.07
C THR A 51 1.38 -11.25 -2.04
N SER A 52 2.58 -11.26 -1.46
CA SER A 52 3.49 -10.12 -1.57
C SER A 52 4.02 -9.97 -2.99
N VAL A 53 4.26 -8.71 -3.40
CA VAL A 53 4.82 -8.35 -4.71
C VAL A 53 6.16 -9.04 -4.96
N THR A 54 6.94 -9.21 -3.91
CA THR A 54 8.25 -9.86 -3.98
C THR A 54 8.36 -10.99 -2.96
N LYS A 55 9.39 -11.83 -3.09
CA LYS A 55 9.70 -12.94 -2.18
C LYS A 55 11.05 -12.72 -1.53
N PHE A 56 11.17 -13.18 -0.28
CA PHE A 56 12.46 -13.27 0.38
C PHE A 56 13.31 -14.41 -0.22
N GLU A 57 14.61 -14.20 -0.26
CA GLU A 57 15.57 -15.28 -0.54
C GLU A 57 15.47 -16.34 0.56
N ARG A 58 15.37 -17.61 0.16
CA ARG A 58 15.22 -18.75 1.09
C ARG A 58 16.53 -19.43 1.46
N ASN A 59 17.63 -19.03 0.84
CA ASN A 59 18.93 -19.60 1.13
C ASN A 59 19.41 -19.15 2.52
N LYS A 60 19.47 -20.10 3.47
CA LYS A 60 19.85 -19.83 4.86
C LYS A 60 21.29 -19.31 5.01
N LEU A 61 22.21 -19.79 4.20
CA LEU A 61 23.61 -19.37 4.21
C LEU A 61 23.73 -17.93 3.72
N PHE A 62 23.04 -17.62 2.63
CA PHE A 62 23.01 -16.27 2.06
C PHE A 62 22.39 -15.28 3.05
N ASN A 63 21.26 -15.65 3.64
CA ASN A 63 20.56 -14.79 4.61
C ASN A 63 21.35 -14.56 5.90
N ARG A 64 22.20 -15.51 6.31
CA ARG A 64 23.10 -15.35 7.46
C ARG A 64 24.17 -14.28 7.22
N SER A 65 24.65 -14.15 5.99
CA SER A 65 25.72 -13.21 5.63
C SER A 65 25.23 -11.84 5.19
N PHE A 66 24.08 -11.79 4.52
CA PHE A 66 23.55 -10.59 3.85
C PHE A 66 22.18 -10.13 4.38
N GLY A 67 21.63 -10.83 5.35
CA GLY A 67 20.27 -10.60 5.85
C GLY A 67 19.20 -11.11 4.89
N ASN A 68 17.92 -10.86 5.22
CA ASN A 68 16.77 -11.29 4.42
C ASN A 68 16.64 -10.45 3.14
N SER A 69 17.35 -10.84 2.10
CA SER A 69 17.35 -10.13 0.81
C SER A 69 16.12 -10.47 -0.04
N ILE A 70 15.88 -9.65 -1.04
CA ILE A 70 14.80 -9.81 -2.02
C ILE A 70 15.27 -10.69 -3.15
N LYS A 71 14.46 -11.68 -3.51
CA LYS A 71 14.74 -12.57 -4.65
C LYS A 71 14.29 -11.99 -5.98
N ASP A 72 13.09 -11.42 -6.02
CA ASP A 72 12.49 -10.87 -7.23
C ASP A 72 12.41 -9.34 -7.13
N SER A 73 12.72 -8.65 -8.21
CA SER A 73 12.52 -7.21 -8.36
C SER A 73 11.27 -6.92 -9.17
N PHE A 74 10.69 -5.76 -8.97
CA PHE A 74 9.64 -5.19 -9.82
C PHE A 74 10.10 -3.84 -10.35
N LYS A 75 9.43 -3.37 -11.40
CA LYS A 75 9.68 -2.06 -12.00
C LYS A 75 8.47 -1.16 -11.75
N ILE A 76 8.75 0.07 -11.36
CA ILE A 76 7.77 1.16 -11.39
C ILE A 76 7.78 1.74 -12.80
N ALA A 77 6.60 2.00 -13.33
CA ALA A 77 6.36 2.65 -14.60
C ALA A 77 5.25 3.68 -14.47
N ASP A 78 5.02 4.46 -15.52
CA ASP A 78 3.96 5.47 -15.59
C ASP A 78 3.96 6.41 -14.38
N LEU A 79 5.14 6.68 -13.80
CA LEU A 79 5.24 7.62 -12.69
C LEU A 79 5.13 9.03 -13.24
N ASP A 80 4.08 9.70 -12.82
CA ASP A 80 3.79 11.07 -13.19
C ASP A 80 3.21 11.84 -11.99
N PHE A 81 3.44 13.16 -11.98
CA PHE A 81 2.90 14.09 -11.01
C PHE A 81 2.14 15.17 -11.76
N PHE A 82 0.96 15.47 -11.29
CA PHE A 82 0.12 16.50 -11.87
C PHE A 82 -0.33 17.52 -10.82
N ASP A 83 -0.42 18.76 -11.26
CA ASP A 83 -0.94 19.89 -10.50
C ASP A 83 -1.77 20.75 -11.44
N THR A 84 -3.10 20.63 -11.34
CA THR A 84 -4.08 21.36 -12.13
C THR A 84 -4.78 22.40 -11.26
N GLU A 85 -5.66 23.18 -11.85
CA GLU A 85 -6.50 24.11 -11.07
C GLU A 85 -7.39 23.37 -10.06
N GLU A 86 -7.88 22.18 -10.41
CA GLU A 86 -8.84 21.42 -9.62
C GLU A 86 -8.19 20.46 -8.61
N SER A 87 -7.06 19.83 -8.99
CA SER A 87 -6.45 18.77 -8.20
C SER A 87 -4.93 18.72 -8.31
N VAL A 88 -4.31 18.16 -7.27
CA VAL A 88 -2.89 17.80 -7.25
C VAL A 88 -2.76 16.32 -6.92
N GLY A 89 -1.88 15.61 -7.62
CA GLY A 89 -1.77 14.18 -7.43
C GLY A 89 -0.59 13.52 -8.11
N THR A 90 -0.57 12.20 -8.00
CA THR A 90 0.42 11.33 -8.62
C THR A 90 -0.24 10.08 -9.16
N ILE A 91 0.32 9.57 -10.23
CA ILE A 91 -0.06 8.32 -10.85
C ILE A 91 1.19 7.46 -11.04
N ALA A 92 1.07 6.17 -10.79
CA ALA A 92 2.16 5.23 -11.04
C ALA A 92 1.63 3.82 -11.25
N SER A 93 2.43 2.97 -11.88
CA SER A 93 2.15 1.54 -12.01
C SER A 93 3.34 0.70 -11.63
N HIS A 94 3.11 -0.59 -11.36
CA HIS A 94 4.19 -1.57 -11.21
C HIS A 94 3.81 -2.94 -11.79
N ASN A 95 4.82 -3.67 -12.22
CA ASN A 95 4.68 -5.00 -12.82
C ASN A 95 4.92 -6.15 -11.84
N GLY A 96 4.96 -5.90 -10.54
CA GLY A 96 5.30 -6.91 -9.53
C GLY A 96 4.37 -8.12 -9.48
N TYR A 97 3.16 -8.00 -10.03
CA TYR A 97 2.21 -9.10 -10.15
C TYR A 97 2.20 -9.78 -11.53
N GLU A 98 2.98 -9.29 -12.49
CA GLU A 98 2.96 -9.78 -13.86
C GLU A 98 3.42 -11.24 -13.98
N LYS A 99 4.51 -11.59 -13.29
CA LYS A 99 5.08 -12.95 -13.31
C LYS A 99 4.10 -14.01 -12.77
N ASN A 100 3.41 -13.70 -11.67
CA ASN A 100 2.57 -14.68 -10.98
C ASN A 100 1.12 -14.67 -11.48
N PHE A 101 0.60 -13.51 -11.88
CA PHE A 101 -0.82 -13.31 -12.18
C PHE A 101 -1.08 -12.70 -13.56
N GLY A 102 -0.04 -12.33 -14.31
CA GLY A 102 -0.19 -11.65 -15.60
C GLY A 102 -0.81 -10.26 -15.51
N CYS A 103 -0.66 -9.60 -14.37
CA CYS A 103 -1.29 -8.31 -14.09
C CYS A 103 -0.29 -7.21 -13.78
N THR A 104 -0.61 -6.00 -14.20
CA THR A 104 0.02 -4.75 -13.76
C THR A 104 -0.96 -4.05 -12.81
N TYR A 105 -0.45 -3.48 -11.74
CA TYR A 105 -1.23 -2.62 -10.84
C TYR A 105 -0.89 -1.17 -11.08
N LYS A 106 -1.91 -0.32 -11.20
CA LYS A 106 -1.80 1.12 -11.38
C LYS A 106 -2.62 1.82 -10.31
N ARG A 107 -2.04 2.83 -9.69
CA ARG A 107 -2.68 3.67 -8.68
C ARG A 107 -2.53 5.13 -9.06
N GLU A 108 -3.63 5.86 -8.89
CA GLU A 108 -3.67 7.30 -8.89
C GLU A 108 -4.16 7.78 -7.52
N ILE A 109 -3.47 8.75 -6.94
CA ILE A 109 -3.88 9.41 -5.70
C ILE A 109 -3.85 10.90 -5.96
N SER A 110 -4.97 11.58 -5.67
CA SER A 110 -5.09 13.01 -5.82
C SER A 110 -5.84 13.66 -4.65
N ILE A 111 -5.60 14.93 -4.45
CA ILE A 111 -6.33 15.78 -3.53
C ILE A 111 -7.06 16.83 -4.37
N ASP A 112 -8.37 16.84 -4.25
CA ASP A 112 -9.21 17.91 -4.78
C ASP A 112 -8.95 19.21 -4.03
N LYS A 113 -8.60 20.28 -4.75
CA LYS A 113 -8.16 21.54 -4.15
C LYS A 113 -9.29 22.32 -3.49
N TYR A 114 -10.54 22.11 -3.92
CA TYR A 114 -11.72 22.79 -3.40
C TYR A 114 -12.31 22.05 -2.20
N SER A 115 -12.65 20.79 -2.38
CA SER A 115 -13.27 19.96 -1.33
C SER A 115 -12.28 19.41 -0.30
N LYS A 116 -10.98 19.43 -0.62
CA LYS A 116 -9.89 18.79 0.17
C LYS A 116 -10.04 17.28 0.31
N ASN A 117 -10.84 16.65 -0.55
CA ASN A 117 -11.02 15.21 -0.55
C ASN A 117 -9.78 14.51 -1.12
N LEU A 118 -9.36 13.46 -0.45
CA LEU A 118 -8.39 12.51 -0.98
C LEU A 118 -9.14 11.50 -1.86
N ILE A 119 -8.74 11.39 -3.12
CA ILE A 119 -9.32 10.48 -4.10
C ILE A 119 -8.26 9.46 -4.49
N GLY A 120 -8.60 8.17 -4.44
CA GLY A 120 -7.75 7.07 -4.88
C GLY A 120 -8.44 6.27 -5.98
N ILE A 121 -7.72 6.00 -7.07
CA ILE A 121 -8.17 5.13 -8.16
C ILE A 121 -7.17 4.00 -8.32
N ASP A 122 -7.63 2.77 -8.08
CA ASP A 122 -6.82 1.56 -8.15
C ASP A 122 -7.28 0.70 -9.33
N LYS A 123 -6.36 0.35 -10.24
CA LYS A 123 -6.64 -0.44 -11.43
C LYS A 123 -5.74 -1.68 -11.50
N ILE A 124 -6.37 -2.84 -11.73
CA ILE A 124 -5.68 -4.10 -12.03
C ILE A 124 -5.83 -4.33 -13.53
N ILE A 125 -4.71 -4.26 -14.26
CA ILE A 125 -4.69 -4.39 -15.71
C ILE A 125 -4.17 -5.78 -16.05
N LYS A 126 -5.06 -6.67 -16.54
CA LYS A 126 -4.68 -7.99 -17.01
C LYS A 126 -4.03 -7.87 -18.38
N LYS A 127 -2.85 -8.48 -18.54
CA LYS A 127 -2.13 -8.59 -19.81
C LYS A 127 -2.34 -9.94 -20.52
N ARG A 128 -2.83 -10.93 -19.78
CA ARG A 128 -3.15 -12.27 -20.31
C ARG A 128 -4.26 -12.89 -19.48
N ASP A 129 -5.02 -13.77 -20.10
CA ASP A 129 -6.00 -14.58 -19.39
C ASP A 129 -5.29 -15.51 -18.40
N GLY A 130 -5.91 -15.70 -17.26
CA GLY A 130 -5.34 -16.46 -16.17
C GLY A 130 -6.39 -16.86 -15.14
N LYS A 131 -5.90 -17.43 -14.04
CA LYS A 131 -6.73 -17.85 -12.90
C LYS A 131 -7.53 -16.68 -12.34
N PRO A 132 -8.67 -16.95 -11.70
CA PRO A 132 -9.39 -15.93 -10.93
C PRO A 132 -8.47 -15.23 -9.92
N ILE A 133 -8.63 -13.93 -9.80
CA ILE A 133 -7.81 -13.10 -8.94
C ILE A 133 -8.70 -12.48 -7.87
N ASN A 134 -8.40 -12.77 -6.61
CA ASN A 134 -8.93 -12.04 -5.48
C ASN A 134 -7.97 -10.88 -5.14
N TYR A 135 -8.51 -9.76 -4.78
CA TYR A 135 -7.69 -8.62 -4.35
C TYR A 135 -8.11 -8.13 -2.97
N SER A 136 -7.16 -7.56 -2.27
CA SER A 136 -7.38 -6.84 -1.02
C SER A 136 -6.68 -5.50 -1.12
N LEU A 137 -7.43 -4.42 -0.97
CA LEU A 137 -6.90 -3.07 -0.85
C LEU A 137 -6.87 -2.72 0.64
N ARG A 138 -5.70 -2.39 1.17
CA ARG A 138 -5.51 -2.13 2.59
C ARG A 138 -5.14 -0.68 2.83
N PHE A 139 -5.72 -0.12 3.89
CA PHE A 139 -5.39 1.18 4.44
C PHE A 139 -5.13 0.99 5.93
N HIS A 140 -3.86 1.01 6.33
CA HIS A 140 -3.50 0.91 7.74
C HIS A 140 -3.72 2.26 8.40
N LEU A 141 -4.53 2.29 9.44
CA LEU A 141 -4.74 3.51 10.22
C LEU A 141 -3.59 3.72 11.21
N TYR A 142 -3.28 4.98 11.44
CA TYR A 142 -2.30 5.33 12.48
C TYR A 142 -2.77 4.85 13.85
N PRO A 143 -1.88 4.29 14.69
CA PRO A 143 -2.25 3.78 16.00
C PRO A 143 -2.99 4.81 16.85
N GLY A 144 -4.08 4.37 17.48
CA GLY A 144 -4.94 5.21 18.31
C GLY A 144 -6.17 5.79 17.59
N LEU A 145 -6.25 5.68 16.26
CA LEU A 145 -7.46 6.03 15.52
C LEU A 145 -8.47 4.88 15.59
N THR A 146 -9.75 5.23 15.71
CA THR A 146 -10.86 4.26 15.69
C THR A 146 -11.62 4.38 14.38
N ALA A 147 -11.93 3.24 13.75
CA ALA A 147 -12.70 3.16 12.53
C ALA A 147 -13.97 2.33 12.76
N VAL A 148 -15.11 2.86 12.32
CA VAL A 148 -16.41 2.20 12.43
C VAL A 148 -17.07 2.19 11.06
N LYS A 149 -17.52 1.00 10.63
CA LYS A 149 -18.27 0.84 9.39
C LYS A 149 -19.65 1.44 9.56
N THR A 150 -20.09 2.24 8.59
CA THR A 150 -21.44 2.81 8.60
C THR A 150 -22.51 1.73 8.41
N ILE A 151 -23.73 2.02 8.84
CA ILE A 151 -24.88 1.08 8.73
C ILE A 151 -25.12 0.66 7.27
N SER A 152 -24.99 1.60 6.32
CA SER A 152 -25.10 1.31 4.88
C SER A 152 -23.99 0.39 4.37
N GLY A 153 -22.90 0.25 5.10
CA GLY A 153 -21.77 -0.60 4.73
C GLY A 153 -20.85 -0.05 3.64
N ASN A 154 -21.15 1.13 3.12
CA ASN A 154 -20.43 1.75 1.99
C ASN A 154 -19.36 2.75 2.42
N SER A 155 -19.30 3.09 3.70
CA SER A 155 -18.37 4.08 4.25
C SER A 155 -17.81 3.61 5.58
N VAL A 156 -16.69 4.20 5.95
CA VAL A 156 -16.03 4.00 7.24
C VAL A 156 -15.83 5.36 7.89
N LEU A 157 -16.36 5.54 9.08
CA LEU A 157 -16.11 6.72 9.90
C LEU A 157 -14.82 6.52 10.68
N ILE A 158 -13.87 7.43 10.51
CA ILE A 158 -12.58 7.43 11.23
C ILE A 158 -12.63 8.55 12.26
N GLN A 159 -12.54 8.22 13.53
CA GLN A 159 -12.50 9.20 14.61
C GLN A 159 -11.07 9.67 14.83
N LEU A 160 -10.85 10.97 14.59
CA LEU A 160 -9.54 11.63 14.73
C LEU A 160 -9.33 12.21 16.14
N SER A 161 -10.41 12.68 16.76
CA SER A 161 -10.44 13.17 18.14
C SER A 161 -11.88 13.11 18.69
N LYS A 162 -12.09 13.55 19.94
CA LYS A 162 -13.44 13.56 20.55
C LYS A 162 -14.49 14.30 19.69
N ASN A 163 -14.08 15.33 18.96
CA ASN A 163 -14.99 16.21 18.21
C ASN A 163 -14.68 16.28 16.71
N LYS A 164 -13.79 15.42 16.18
CA LYS A 164 -13.40 15.44 14.76
C LYS A 164 -13.41 14.04 14.19
N SER A 165 -14.10 13.88 13.09
CA SER A 165 -14.21 12.62 12.35
C SER A 165 -14.05 12.86 10.85
N LEU A 166 -13.67 11.81 10.14
CA LEU A 166 -13.54 11.73 8.68
C LEU A 166 -14.41 10.57 8.18
N ILE A 167 -15.06 10.73 7.02
CA ILE A 167 -15.77 9.65 6.30
C ILE A 167 -15.13 9.44 4.95
#